data_70d703bcabcc98c155f69cbdb904b7ef
#
_entry.id   70d703bcabcc98c155f69cbdb904b7ef
#
_cell.length_a   1.000
_cell.length_b   1.000
_cell.length_c   1.000
_cell.angle_alpha   90.00
_cell.angle_beta   90.00
_cell.angle_gamma   90.00
#
_symmetry.space_group_name_H-M   'P 1'
#
loop_
_entity.id
_entity.type
_entity.pdbx_description
1 polymer ?
#
loop_
_entity_poly.entity_id
_entity_poly.type
_entity_poly.pdbx_seq_one_letter_code
_entity_poly.pdbx_strand_id
1 'polypeptide(L)'
;MVPYELYDLALAFKKVKLWQKLMDSQLFAVRHSDGTTGYCCVMGMLGEHCALAVYPGEAGLNSCRKMFIDDPDLDVFDKHELNFSQDCVMVSYQLKGALNKREVAEVNAYMAERALKLRGKNAYPQFERFRPNCYPWRLSDAADQLHLREALEAALDVAAKLQSATPEQLGFTEGTLFERTIPLLEREGDAFRWSALELPAPWQETYVSPFIGDELSLARIGKSKKRSGSWDCSIFLHIKPASDEVEQGADIDELEEAPYFPYLLMIVDDGSGMVLDMEIFRSFDDLDALCQAVVRFVLDAGRPTQILVADDRTQAFFRNIASQLGVKLVRRRELPALDEAKQGLAEHFASSDGVAPARDVEATLELLSDPAIYSDLPDEVLTMLRRGVQAGALPDDIARMVERECSRRGL
;
A
#
# COMPACT_ATOMS: atom_id res chain seq x y z
N MET A 1 23.40 0.13 4.40
CA MET A 1 23.45 -0.27 5.84
C MET A 1 22.72 0.79 6.66
N VAL A 2 21.86 0.36 7.57
CA VAL A 2 21.13 1.26 8.48
C VAL A 2 22.08 1.72 9.60
N PRO A 3 22.17 3.04 9.89
CA PRO A 3 23.01 3.56 10.98
C PRO A 3 22.57 3.03 12.35
N TYR A 4 23.53 2.75 13.23
CA TYR A 4 23.23 2.24 14.59
C TYR A 4 22.42 3.20 15.44
N GLU A 5 22.50 4.50 15.17
CA GLU A 5 21.64 5.51 15.80
C GLU A 5 20.16 5.26 15.55
N LEU A 6 19.77 4.82 14.34
CA LEU A 6 18.37 4.45 14.04
C LEU A 6 17.90 3.24 14.86
N TYR A 7 18.78 2.26 15.08
CA TYR A 7 18.46 1.14 15.97
C TYR A 7 18.28 1.60 17.42
N ASP A 8 19.15 2.51 17.90
CA ASP A 8 19.04 3.06 19.26
C ASP A 8 17.71 3.78 19.45
N LEU A 9 17.30 4.63 18.49
CA LEU A 9 16.04 5.36 18.49
C LEU A 9 14.83 4.41 18.35
N ALA A 10 14.90 3.43 17.47
CA ALA A 10 13.84 2.43 17.29
C ALA A 10 13.59 1.63 18.59
N LEU A 11 14.67 1.23 19.28
CA LEU A 11 14.53 0.55 20.56
C LEU A 11 14.00 1.46 21.68
N ALA A 12 14.31 2.76 21.64
CA ALA A 12 13.72 3.74 22.55
C ALA A 12 12.23 3.93 22.26
N PHE A 13 11.84 4.08 20.99
CA PHE A 13 10.44 4.15 20.57
C PHE A 13 9.64 2.90 20.97
N LYS A 14 10.22 1.71 20.79
CA LYS A 14 9.61 0.47 21.25
C LYS A 14 9.30 0.47 22.74
N LYS A 15 10.18 1.01 23.58
CA LYS A 15 10.00 1.04 25.05
C LYS A 15 8.85 1.94 25.49
N VAL A 16 8.61 3.04 24.78
CA VAL A 16 7.55 3.99 25.15
C VAL A 16 6.16 3.55 24.69
N LYS A 17 6.08 2.55 23.80
CA LYS A 17 4.83 1.92 23.32
C LYS A 17 3.79 2.95 22.91
N LEU A 18 4.19 3.91 22.08
CA LEU A 18 3.31 5.02 21.66
C LEU A 18 2.02 4.53 21.01
N TRP A 19 2.06 3.37 20.34
CA TRP A 19 0.90 2.69 19.74
C TRP A 19 -0.20 2.27 20.74
N GLN A 20 0.08 2.26 22.04
CA GLN A 20 -0.95 2.04 23.07
C GLN A 20 -1.69 3.34 23.45
N LYS A 21 -1.27 4.48 22.91
CA LYS A 21 -1.81 5.81 23.25
C LYS A 21 -2.37 6.57 22.07
N LEU A 22 -1.99 6.20 20.85
CA LEU A 22 -2.46 6.82 19.60
C LEU A 22 -3.01 5.72 18.69
N MET A 23 -4.14 6.03 18.05
CA MET A 23 -4.65 5.24 16.94
C MET A 23 -3.87 5.55 15.66
N ASP A 24 -3.85 4.62 14.71
CA ASP A 24 -3.23 4.78 13.39
C ASP A 24 -3.80 5.98 12.60
N SER A 25 -5.06 6.31 12.80
CA SER A 25 -5.68 7.50 12.24
C SER A 25 -5.25 8.82 12.92
N GLN A 26 -4.63 8.79 14.09
CA GLN A 26 -4.18 9.98 14.83
C GLN A 26 -2.76 10.38 14.43
N LEU A 27 -2.62 10.98 13.24
CA LEU A 27 -1.33 11.41 12.72
C LEU A 27 -0.75 12.62 13.47
N PHE A 28 0.58 12.75 13.41
CA PHE A 28 1.29 14.01 13.62
C PHE A 28 2.24 14.27 12.45
N ALA A 29 2.64 15.52 12.26
CA ALA A 29 3.59 15.89 11.23
C ALA A 29 4.92 16.32 11.83
N VAL A 30 5.99 16.07 11.08
CA VAL A 30 7.35 16.54 11.38
C VAL A 30 7.83 17.40 10.23
N ARG A 31 8.32 18.60 10.54
CA ARG A 31 9.09 19.39 9.58
C ARG A 31 10.52 18.92 9.61
N HIS A 32 10.94 18.24 8.56
CA HIS A 32 12.30 17.74 8.42
C HIS A 32 13.31 18.86 8.19
N SER A 33 14.57 18.60 8.50
CA SER A 33 15.65 19.57 8.35
C SER A 33 15.93 19.98 6.89
N ASP A 34 15.52 19.18 5.92
CA ASP A 34 15.57 19.47 4.49
C ASP A 34 14.36 20.32 4.00
N GLY A 35 13.43 20.67 4.90
CA GLY A 35 12.23 21.44 4.63
C GLY A 35 11.01 20.62 4.19
N THR A 36 11.14 19.31 3.99
CA THR A 36 9.99 18.43 3.68
C THR A 36 9.11 18.24 4.92
N THR A 37 7.85 17.89 4.71
CA THR A 37 6.93 17.51 5.79
C THR A 37 6.72 16.00 5.74
N GLY A 38 7.01 15.30 6.84
CA GLY A 38 6.69 13.90 7.03
C GLY A 38 5.41 13.77 7.87
N TYR A 39 4.46 12.96 7.40
CA TYR A 39 3.25 12.63 8.15
C TYR A 39 3.46 11.29 8.83
N CYS A 40 3.41 11.28 10.15
CA CYS A 40 3.75 10.12 10.97
C CYS A 40 2.49 9.38 11.40
N CYS A 41 2.42 8.09 11.09
CA CYS A 41 1.39 7.14 11.51
C CYS A 41 1.99 6.14 12.50
N VAL A 42 1.39 6.03 13.69
CA VAL A 42 1.79 5.05 14.71
C VAL A 42 0.81 3.89 14.69
N MET A 43 1.29 2.70 14.36
CA MET A 43 0.47 1.50 14.21
C MET A 43 0.74 0.51 15.33
N GLY A 44 -0.23 -0.36 15.65
CA GLY A 44 -0.03 -1.49 16.57
C GLY A 44 -0.83 -1.43 17.84
N MET A 45 -1.98 -0.74 17.88
CA MET A 45 -2.86 -0.68 19.05
C MET A 45 -3.36 -2.08 19.43
N LEU A 46 -3.60 -2.96 18.46
CA LEU A 46 -3.97 -4.36 18.66
C LEU A 46 -2.77 -5.26 19.00
N GLY A 47 -1.53 -4.75 18.88
CA GLY A 47 -0.30 -5.48 19.18
C GLY A 47 0.20 -6.40 18.07
N GLU A 48 -0.47 -6.42 16.90
CA GLU A 48 -0.14 -7.26 15.75
C GLU A 48 1.03 -6.71 14.94
N HIS A 49 0.99 -5.43 14.61
CA HIS A 49 2.00 -4.76 13.77
C HIS A 49 2.43 -3.43 14.40
N CYS A 50 3.33 -3.50 15.39
CA CYS A 50 3.85 -2.29 16.01
C CYS A 50 4.84 -1.60 15.09
N ALA A 51 4.54 -0.36 14.65
CA ALA A 51 5.36 0.37 13.70
C ALA A 51 5.22 1.89 13.84
N LEU A 52 6.20 2.60 13.27
CA LEU A 52 6.12 4.01 12.92
C LEU A 52 6.37 4.13 11.42
N ALA A 53 5.38 4.61 10.69
CA ALA A 53 5.51 4.97 9.28
C ALA A 53 5.59 6.49 9.11
N VAL A 54 6.44 6.93 8.20
CA VAL A 54 6.64 8.34 7.85
C VAL A 54 6.34 8.51 6.37
N TYR A 55 5.29 9.23 6.06
CA TYR A 55 4.79 9.50 4.72
C TYR A 55 5.30 10.88 4.25
N PRO A 56 6.23 10.94 3.27
CA PRO A 56 6.85 12.21 2.88
C PRO A 56 5.95 13.03 1.96
N GLY A 57 5.73 14.28 2.31
CA GLY A 57 5.00 15.26 1.49
C GLY A 57 3.55 14.89 1.22
N GLU A 58 2.91 15.59 0.28
CA GLU A 58 1.49 15.38 -0.04
C GLU A 58 1.24 14.04 -0.72
N ALA A 59 2.17 13.57 -1.56
CA ALA A 59 2.05 12.27 -2.22
C ALA A 59 2.06 11.12 -1.19
N GLY A 60 2.98 11.17 -0.23
CA GLY A 60 2.99 10.23 0.89
C GLY A 60 1.71 10.28 1.72
N LEU A 61 1.24 11.48 2.10
CA LEU A 61 -0.03 11.62 2.83
C LEU A 61 -1.20 11.01 2.06
N ASN A 62 -1.28 11.19 0.74
CA ASN A 62 -2.35 10.61 -0.05
C ASN A 62 -2.25 9.08 -0.13
N SER A 63 -1.03 8.53 -0.16
CA SER A 63 -0.84 7.08 -0.06
C SER A 63 -1.28 6.55 1.32
N CYS A 64 -1.01 7.29 2.40
CA CYS A 64 -1.52 6.97 3.73
C CYS A 64 -3.05 6.95 3.75
N ARG A 65 -3.71 7.94 3.14
CA ARG A 65 -5.18 8.02 3.07
C ARG A 65 -5.80 6.81 2.37
N LYS A 66 -5.13 6.26 1.35
CA LYS A 66 -5.59 5.06 0.64
C LYS A 66 -5.69 3.84 1.55
N MET A 67 -4.84 3.74 2.58
CA MET A 67 -4.88 2.64 3.55
C MET A 67 -6.15 2.62 4.41
N PHE A 68 -6.90 3.72 4.45
CA PHE A 68 -8.16 3.85 5.18
C PHE A 68 -9.40 3.74 4.28
N ILE A 69 -9.23 3.34 3.02
CA ILE A 69 -10.34 3.04 2.12
C ILE A 69 -10.85 1.65 2.49
N ASP A 70 -12.06 1.61 3.01
CA ASP A 70 -12.81 0.38 3.29
C ASP A 70 -13.93 0.25 2.27
N ASP A 71 -13.62 -0.36 1.12
CA ASP A 71 -14.58 -0.64 0.06
C ASP A 71 -14.69 -2.17 -0.13
N PRO A 72 -15.82 -2.77 0.27
CA PRO A 72 -16.02 -4.21 0.16
C PRO A 72 -16.12 -4.71 -1.29
N ASP A 73 -16.45 -3.82 -2.23
CA ASP A 73 -16.66 -4.15 -3.64
C ASP A 73 -15.35 -4.25 -4.44
N LEU A 74 -14.19 -3.92 -3.83
CA LEU A 74 -12.90 -4.03 -4.48
C LEU A 74 -12.54 -5.49 -4.79
N ASP A 75 -12.08 -5.74 -6.01
CA ASP A 75 -11.56 -7.04 -6.41
C ASP A 75 -10.15 -7.32 -5.81
N VAL A 76 -9.58 -8.49 -6.11
CA VAL A 76 -8.27 -8.90 -5.60
C VAL A 76 -7.14 -8.01 -6.13
N PHE A 77 -7.24 -7.51 -7.37
CA PHE A 77 -6.24 -6.63 -7.97
C PHE A 77 -6.31 -5.23 -7.39
N ASP A 78 -7.53 -4.70 -7.16
CA ASP A 78 -7.73 -3.40 -6.53
C ASP A 78 -7.21 -3.41 -5.08
N LYS A 79 -7.52 -4.45 -4.31
CA LYS A 79 -6.98 -4.64 -2.96
C LYS A 79 -5.46 -4.75 -2.96
N HIS A 80 -4.91 -5.49 -3.92
CA HIS A 80 -3.46 -5.59 -4.09
C HIS A 80 -2.84 -4.23 -4.40
N GLU A 81 -3.41 -3.46 -5.33
CA GLU A 81 -2.94 -2.12 -5.67
C GLU A 81 -2.99 -1.17 -4.47
N LEU A 82 -4.06 -1.20 -3.68
CA LEU A 82 -4.13 -0.41 -2.44
C LEU A 82 -2.99 -0.76 -1.48
N ASN A 83 -2.75 -2.04 -1.25
CA ASN A 83 -1.70 -2.52 -0.33
C ASN A 83 -0.30 -2.08 -0.78
N PHE A 84 -0.04 -2.03 -2.09
CA PHE A 84 1.24 -1.63 -2.66
C PHE A 84 1.26 -0.18 -3.17
N SER A 85 0.27 0.64 -2.82
CA SER A 85 0.24 2.07 -3.18
C SER A 85 1.00 2.96 -2.19
N GLN A 86 1.52 2.41 -1.10
CA GLN A 86 2.16 3.19 -0.04
C GLN A 86 3.47 3.83 -0.50
N ASP A 87 3.64 5.09 -0.10
CA ASP A 87 4.89 5.85 -0.22
C ASP A 87 5.34 6.30 1.17
N CYS A 88 6.10 5.44 1.87
CA CYS A 88 6.55 5.74 3.23
C CYS A 88 7.87 5.06 3.58
N VAL A 89 8.49 5.57 4.63
CA VAL A 89 9.60 4.94 5.33
C VAL A 89 9.07 4.40 6.65
N MET A 90 9.40 3.16 6.99
CA MET A 90 8.83 2.49 8.16
C MET A 90 9.89 1.83 9.01
N VAL A 91 9.71 1.90 10.33
CA VAL A 91 10.30 0.95 11.26
C VAL A 91 9.19 0.12 11.89
N SER A 92 9.31 -1.19 11.78
CA SER A 92 8.45 -2.17 12.42
C SER A 92 9.24 -3.10 13.34
N TYR A 93 8.55 -3.98 14.08
CA TYR A 93 9.20 -4.91 15.00
C TYR A 93 8.77 -6.33 14.71
N GLN A 94 9.73 -7.17 14.34
CA GLN A 94 9.52 -8.53 13.85
C GLN A 94 10.05 -9.61 14.79
N LEU A 95 9.64 -10.85 14.54
CA LEU A 95 10.35 -12.04 14.99
C LEU A 95 11.67 -12.15 14.21
N LYS A 96 12.71 -12.72 14.83
CA LYS A 96 14.00 -12.93 14.14
C LYS A 96 13.86 -13.77 12.86
N GLY A 97 12.95 -14.74 12.85
CA GLY A 97 12.71 -15.62 11.70
C GLY A 97 11.96 -14.97 10.54
N ALA A 98 11.37 -13.79 10.76
CA ALA A 98 10.71 -13.01 9.69
C ALA A 98 11.69 -12.07 8.96
N LEU A 99 12.88 -11.84 9.53
CA LEU A 99 13.93 -11.04 8.90
C LEU A 99 14.67 -11.88 7.85
N ASN A 100 15.05 -11.25 6.74
CA ASN A 100 15.93 -11.87 5.76
C ASN A 100 17.38 -12.02 6.28
N LYS A 101 18.22 -12.77 5.57
CA LYS A 101 19.63 -13.06 5.98
C LYS A 101 20.46 -11.80 6.20
N ARG A 102 20.27 -10.76 5.38
CA ARG A 102 21.01 -9.50 5.43
C ARG A 102 20.58 -8.66 6.63
N GLU A 103 19.27 -8.54 6.86
CA GLU A 103 18.72 -7.86 8.05
C GLU A 103 19.17 -8.54 9.34
N VAL A 104 19.15 -9.88 9.38
CA VAL A 104 19.68 -10.65 10.53
C VAL A 104 21.14 -10.34 10.77
N ALA A 105 21.96 -10.24 9.72
CA ALA A 105 23.38 -9.91 9.84
C ALA A 105 23.60 -8.48 10.38
N GLU A 106 22.82 -7.49 9.88
CA GLU A 106 22.89 -6.10 10.34
C GLU A 106 22.46 -5.95 11.81
N VAL A 107 21.35 -6.57 12.21
CA VAL A 107 20.89 -6.56 13.60
C VAL A 107 21.87 -7.27 14.53
N ASN A 108 22.49 -8.39 14.10
CA ASN A 108 23.49 -9.07 14.90
C ASN A 108 24.75 -8.22 15.09
N ALA A 109 25.21 -7.51 14.05
CA ALA A 109 26.33 -6.59 14.14
C ALA A 109 26.03 -5.44 15.12
N TYR A 110 24.85 -4.82 15.02
CA TYR A 110 24.39 -3.81 15.96
C TYR A 110 24.36 -4.34 17.41
N MET A 111 23.78 -5.52 17.63
CA MET A 111 23.71 -6.14 18.97
C MET A 111 25.11 -6.40 19.56
N ALA A 112 26.07 -6.82 18.71
CA ALA A 112 27.45 -7.05 19.13
C ALA A 112 28.12 -5.73 19.55
N GLU A 113 27.98 -4.67 18.74
CA GLU A 113 28.55 -3.36 19.03
C GLU A 113 28.00 -2.73 20.31
N ARG A 114 26.70 -2.86 20.54
CA ARG A 114 26.04 -2.31 21.75
C ARG A 114 26.05 -3.25 22.96
N ALA A 115 26.65 -4.42 22.87
CA ALA A 115 26.62 -5.48 23.89
C ALA A 115 25.18 -5.80 24.35
N LEU A 116 24.21 -5.78 23.44
CA LEU A 116 22.79 -5.98 23.68
C LEU A 116 22.36 -7.40 23.31
N LYS A 117 21.21 -7.82 23.87
CA LYS A 117 20.50 -9.05 23.48
C LYS A 117 19.03 -8.72 23.29
N LEU A 118 18.55 -8.82 22.05
CA LEU A 118 17.12 -8.73 21.74
C LEU A 118 16.50 -10.12 21.91
N ARG A 119 15.38 -10.19 22.61
CA ARG A 119 14.64 -11.44 22.86
C ARG A 119 13.14 -11.18 22.90
N GLY A 120 12.37 -12.15 22.45
CA GLY A 120 10.90 -12.14 22.53
C GLY A 120 10.21 -11.85 21.20
N LYS A 121 8.89 -11.90 21.23
CA LYS A 121 8.02 -11.58 20.09
C LYS A 121 8.21 -10.11 19.72
N ASN A 122 8.24 -9.81 18.44
CA ASN A 122 8.38 -8.46 17.91
C ASN A 122 9.59 -7.70 18.50
N ALA A 123 10.74 -8.38 18.65
CA ALA A 123 11.91 -7.81 19.33
C ALA A 123 12.87 -7.08 18.37
N TYR A 124 12.86 -7.44 17.12
CA TYR A 124 13.88 -7.04 16.14
C TYR A 124 13.36 -5.90 15.27
N PRO A 125 13.99 -4.70 15.30
CA PRO A 125 13.62 -3.62 14.39
C PRO A 125 13.91 -4.02 12.95
N GLN A 126 12.95 -3.80 12.07
CA GLN A 126 13.04 -3.89 10.63
C GLN A 126 12.83 -2.50 10.03
N PHE A 127 13.65 -2.11 9.05
CA PHE A 127 13.63 -0.79 8.43
C PHE A 127 13.36 -0.94 6.95
N GLU A 128 12.23 -0.43 6.50
CA GLU A 128 11.77 -0.62 5.13
C GLU A 128 11.40 0.70 4.46
N ARG A 129 11.57 0.72 3.15
CA ARG A 129 11.09 1.77 2.25
C ARG A 129 9.97 1.18 1.39
N PHE A 130 8.80 1.76 1.48
CA PHE A 130 7.65 1.44 0.66
C PHE A 130 7.56 2.47 -0.47
N ARG A 131 7.60 2.03 -1.71
CA ARG A 131 7.37 2.85 -2.90
C ARG A 131 6.14 2.32 -3.65
N PRO A 132 5.32 3.20 -4.22
CA PRO A 132 4.16 2.75 -4.99
C PRO A 132 4.53 1.70 -6.03
N ASN A 133 3.74 0.64 -6.08
CA ASN A 133 3.90 -0.49 -6.99
C ASN A 133 5.23 -1.25 -6.88
N CYS A 134 5.91 -1.13 -5.74
CA CYS A 134 7.13 -1.88 -5.46
C CYS A 134 6.95 -2.77 -4.24
N TYR A 135 7.70 -3.84 -4.20
CA TYR A 135 7.83 -4.66 -3.00
C TYR A 135 8.51 -3.84 -1.89
N PRO A 136 8.08 -3.95 -0.62
CA PRO A 136 8.76 -3.28 0.48
C PRO A 136 10.25 -3.61 0.49
N TRP A 137 11.10 -2.60 0.60
CA TRP A 137 12.52 -2.79 0.42
C TRP A 137 13.35 -2.18 1.55
N ARG A 138 14.57 -2.68 1.70
CA ARG A 138 15.51 -2.19 2.70
C ARG A 138 15.75 -0.68 2.63
N LEU A 139 15.84 -0.05 3.78
CA LEU A 139 16.11 1.38 3.91
C LEU A 139 17.60 1.67 3.66
N SER A 140 17.93 2.13 2.45
CA SER A 140 19.31 2.40 2.04
C SER A 140 19.61 3.87 1.75
N ASP A 141 18.59 4.65 1.39
CA ASP A 141 18.73 6.06 1.03
C ASP A 141 18.97 6.95 2.27
N ALA A 142 19.91 7.91 2.14
CA ALA A 142 20.31 8.77 3.26
C ALA A 142 19.21 9.80 3.65
N ALA A 143 18.43 10.27 2.70
CA ALA A 143 17.34 11.20 2.99
C ALA A 143 16.18 10.46 3.70
N ASP A 144 15.84 9.26 3.24
CA ASP A 144 14.85 8.41 3.89
C ASP A 144 15.30 8.04 5.33
N GLN A 145 16.58 7.74 5.54
CA GLN A 145 17.15 7.47 6.88
C GLN A 145 17.07 8.71 7.78
N LEU A 146 17.34 9.90 7.24
CA LEU A 146 17.23 11.17 7.97
C LEU A 146 15.76 11.41 8.39
N HIS A 147 14.82 11.26 7.47
CA HIS A 147 13.39 11.44 7.77
C HIS A 147 12.91 10.51 8.88
N LEU A 148 13.28 9.23 8.81
CA LEU A 148 12.91 8.27 9.84
C LEU A 148 13.55 8.60 11.20
N ARG A 149 14.83 9.06 11.22
CA ARG A 149 15.51 9.49 12.44
C ARG A 149 14.76 10.63 13.11
N GLU A 150 14.49 11.70 12.36
CA GLU A 150 13.83 12.89 12.89
C GLU A 150 12.40 12.60 13.34
N ALA A 151 11.69 11.71 12.64
CA ALA A 151 10.37 11.24 13.05
C ALA A 151 10.38 10.40 14.32
N LEU A 152 11.38 9.53 14.51
CA LEU A 152 11.55 8.76 15.75
C LEU A 152 11.85 9.68 16.93
N GLU A 153 12.71 10.70 16.76
CA GLU A 153 12.98 11.71 17.78
C GLU A 153 11.71 12.48 18.16
N ALA A 154 10.92 12.91 17.17
CA ALA A 154 9.63 13.56 17.38
C ALA A 154 8.62 12.64 18.08
N ALA A 155 8.54 11.37 17.69
CA ALA A 155 7.68 10.38 18.32
C ALA A 155 8.02 10.16 19.80
N LEU A 156 9.29 10.23 20.17
CA LEU A 156 9.73 10.18 21.57
C LEU A 156 9.28 11.43 22.36
N ASP A 157 9.31 12.62 21.74
CA ASP A 157 8.79 13.86 22.36
C ASP A 157 7.25 13.77 22.54
N VAL A 158 6.52 13.28 21.52
CA VAL A 158 5.09 12.99 21.63
C VAL A 158 4.81 12.04 22.80
N ALA A 159 5.55 10.94 22.89
CA ALA A 159 5.37 9.97 23.97
C ALA A 159 5.65 10.58 25.35
N ALA A 160 6.63 11.47 25.49
CA ALA A 160 6.92 12.17 26.73
C ALA A 160 5.78 13.11 27.14
N LYS A 161 5.20 13.87 26.21
CA LYS A 161 4.08 14.76 26.50
C LYS A 161 2.79 14.01 26.84
N LEU A 162 2.54 12.86 26.23
CA LEU A 162 1.41 11.98 26.53
C LEU A 162 1.51 11.27 27.90
N GLN A 163 2.57 11.51 28.67
CA GLN A 163 2.60 11.10 30.08
C GLN A 163 1.80 12.04 31.00
N SER A 164 1.59 13.30 30.59
CA SER A 164 0.94 14.32 31.39
C SER A 164 -0.25 14.99 30.70
N ALA A 165 -0.54 14.66 29.45
CA ALA A 165 -1.63 15.21 28.66
C ALA A 165 -2.34 14.08 27.90
N THR A 166 -3.62 14.29 27.54
CA THR A 166 -4.35 13.38 26.66
C THR A 166 -4.04 13.69 25.19
N PRO A 167 -4.29 12.76 24.26
CA PRO A 167 -4.13 13.02 22.82
C PRO A 167 -4.86 14.28 22.36
N GLU A 168 -6.10 14.48 22.78
CA GLU A 168 -6.94 15.64 22.40
C GLU A 168 -6.35 16.96 22.90
N GLN A 169 -5.79 16.99 24.12
CA GLN A 169 -5.10 18.18 24.66
C GLN A 169 -3.84 18.55 23.87
N LEU A 170 -3.24 17.59 23.18
CA LEU A 170 -2.09 17.81 22.31
C LEU A 170 -2.49 18.05 20.84
N GLY A 171 -3.79 18.10 20.53
CA GLY A 171 -4.30 18.39 19.20
C GLY A 171 -4.48 17.15 18.31
N PHE A 172 -4.35 15.94 18.87
CA PHE A 172 -4.73 14.72 18.14
C PHE A 172 -6.24 14.61 18.14
N THR A 173 -6.81 14.44 16.95
CA THR A 173 -8.26 14.30 16.78
C THR A 173 -8.57 12.93 16.19
N GLU A 174 -9.69 12.34 16.57
CA GLU A 174 -10.24 11.17 15.95
C GLU A 174 -10.95 11.54 14.64
N GLY A 175 -11.13 10.55 13.76
CA GLY A 175 -11.90 10.68 12.53
C GLY A 175 -11.09 10.52 11.26
N THR A 176 -11.70 10.91 10.14
CA THR A 176 -11.12 10.73 8.81
C THR A 176 -9.85 11.57 8.60
N LEU A 177 -8.92 11.07 7.81
CA LEU A 177 -7.69 11.79 7.42
C LEU A 177 -7.94 12.90 6.37
N PHE A 178 -9.15 13.44 6.35
CA PHE A 178 -9.58 14.45 5.40
C PHE A 178 -9.94 15.72 6.16
N GLU A 179 -9.47 16.86 5.65
CA GLU A 179 -9.87 18.22 6.09
C GLU A 179 -9.80 18.46 7.60
N ARG A 180 -8.69 18.08 8.23
CA ARG A 180 -8.49 18.32 9.67
C ARG A 180 -7.11 18.90 9.98
N THR A 181 -6.98 19.38 11.19
CA THR A 181 -5.72 19.86 11.76
C THR A 181 -5.06 18.76 12.58
N ILE A 182 -3.75 18.61 12.45
CA ILE A 182 -2.93 17.67 13.21
C ILE A 182 -1.76 18.41 13.90
N PRO A 183 -1.14 17.82 14.95
CA PRO A 183 0.08 18.39 15.53
C PRO A 183 1.22 18.43 14.52
N LEU A 184 1.95 19.55 14.46
CA LEU A 184 3.20 19.71 13.71
C LEU A 184 4.33 19.94 14.70
N LEU A 185 5.38 19.15 14.57
CA LEU A 185 6.61 19.25 15.34
C LEU A 185 7.73 19.80 14.45
N GLU A 186 8.36 20.88 14.88
CA GLU A 186 9.51 21.49 14.23
C GLU A 186 10.68 21.56 15.21
N ARG A 187 11.86 21.13 14.80
CA ARG A 187 13.02 21.14 15.68
C ARG A 187 13.52 22.58 15.92
N GLU A 188 13.65 22.97 17.18
CA GLU A 188 14.26 24.21 17.63
C GLU A 188 15.39 23.90 18.64
N GLY A 189 16.63 23.80 18.16
CA GLY A 189 17.76 23.34 18.97
C GLY A 189 17.56 21.89 19.42
N ASP A 190 17.59 21.66 20.74
CA ASP A 190 17.42 20.33 21.34
C ASP A 190 15.95 19.96 21.64
N ALA A 191 15.01 20.86 21.35
CA ALA A 191 13.58 20.67 21.64
C ALA A 191 12.73 20.69 20.38
N PHE A 192 11.45 20.32 20.52
CA PHE A 192 10.46 20.49 19.47
C PHE A 192 9.49 21.63 19.81
N ARG A 193 9.30 22.54 18.86
CA ARG A 193 8.19 23.47 18.86
C ARG A 193 6.96 22.75 18.29
N TRP A 194 5.87 22.86 19.02
CA TRP A 194 4.58 22.32 18.63
C TRP A 194 3.69 23.42 18.03
N SER A 195 3.06 23.11 16.92
CA SER A 195 2.08 23.96 16.27
C SER A 195 0.98 23.08 15.67
N ALA A 196 0.04 23.69 14.97
CA ALA A 196 -1.03 22.98 14.27
C ALA A 196 -0.81 23.07 12.75
N LEU A 197 -0.99 21.97 12.05
CA LEU A 197 -0.94 21.87 10.60
C LEU A 197 -2.31 21.45 10.07
N GLU A 198 -2.89 22.28 9.21
CA GLU A 198 -4.06 21.87 8.44
C GLU A 198 -3.64 20.91 7.34
N LEU A 199 -4.30 19.76 7.27
CA LEU A 199 -4.00 18.76 6.24
C LEU A 199 -4.45 19.30 4.88
N PRO A 200 -3.61 19.15 3.83
CA PRO A 200 -3.99 19.51 2.47
C PRO A 200 -5.18 18.67 2.02
N ALA A 201 -5.99 19.24 1.12
CA ALA A 201 -7.10 18.51 0.51
C ALA A 201 -6.62 17.19 -0.15
N PRO A 202 -7.46 16.16 -0.21
CA PRO A 202 -7.10 14.93 -0.92
C PRO A 202 -6.73 15.22 -2.36
N TRP A 203 -5.64 14.62 -2.80
CA TRP A 203 -5.20 14.73 -4.18
C TRP A 203 -6.11 13.87 -5.08
N GLN A 204 -6.63 14.46 -6.16
CA GLN A 204 -7.27 13.70 -7.21
C GLN A 204 -6.21 13.18 -8.17
N GLU A 205 -6.18 11.86 -8.36
CA GLU A 205 -5.29 11.26 -9.35
C GLU A 205 -5.65 11.75 -10.74
N THR A 206 -4.64 12.20 -11.47
CA THR A 206 -4.77 12.64 -12.86
C THR A 206 -4.04 11.65 -13.76
N TYR A 207 -4.77 11.10 -14.73
CA TYR A 207 -4.21 10.14 -15.66
C TYR A 207 -3.95 10.82 -17.03
N VAL A 208 -2.81 10.47 -17.62
CA VAL A 208 -2.43 10.97 -18.95
C VAL A 208 -3.26 10.27 -20.02
N SER A 209 -3.70 11.04 -21.01
CA SER A 209 -4.38 10.53 -22.22
C SER A 209 -3.41 10.59 -23.39
N PRO A 210 -2.72 9.49 -23.74
CA PRO A 210 -1.73 9.48 -24.80
C PRO A 210 -2.36 9.57 -26.18
N PHE A 211 -1.53 9.92 -27.18
CA PHE A 211 -1.89 9.91 -28.59
C PHE A 211 -1.06 8.86 -29.31
N ILE A 212 -1.66 8.20 -30.30
CA ILE A 212 -0.94 7.36 -31.24
C ILE A 212 -0.14 8.29 -32.16
N GLY A 213 1.20 8.24 -32.08
CA GLY A 213 2.09 9.04 -32.94
C GLY A 213 2.34 8.43 -34.30
N ASP A 214 1.99 7.15 -34.52
CA ASP A 214 2.19 6.47 -35.82
C ASP A 214 1.04 6.75 -36.80
N GLU A 215 1.18 7.86 -37.54
CA GLU A 215 0.21 8.29 -38.56
C GLU A 215 0.04 7.27 -39.72
N LEU A 216 1.10 6.53 -40.04
CA LEU A 216 1.04 5.52 -41.11
C LEU A 216 0.16 4.34 -40.68
N SER A 217 0.33 3.86 -39.47
CA SER A 217 -0.52 2.81 -38.91
C SER A 217 -1.96 3.28 -38.76
N LEU A 218 -2.21 4.51 -38.29
CA LEU A 218 -3.55 5.08 -38.21
C LEU A 218 -4.20 5.16 -39.64
N ALA A 219 -3.47 5.58 -40.64
CA ALA A 219 -3.98 5.61 -42.00
C ALA A 219 -4.29 4.20 -42.55
N ARG A 220 -3.49 3.19 -42.20
CA ARG A 220 -3.74 1.76 -42.55
C ARG A 220 -5.00 1.24 -41.86
N ILE A 221 -5.15 1.49 -40.55
CA ILE A 221 -6.33 1.12 -39.76
C ILE A 221 -7.58 1.78 -40.35
N GLY A 222 -7.50 3.08 -40.68
CA GLY A 222 -8.61 3.82 -41.29
C GLY A 222 -9.12 3.22 -42.60
N LYS A 223 -8.22 2.67 -43.41
CA LYS A 223 -8.53 2.00 -44.70
C LYS A 223 -8.99 0.54 -44.53
N SER A 224 -8.70 -0.09 -43.40
CA SER A 224 -9.05 -1.47 -43.14
C SER A 224 -10.57 -1.60 -42.94
N LYS A 225 -11.15 -2.63 -43.58
CA LYS A 225 -12.53 -3.06 -43.36
C LYS A 225 -12.67 -4.09 -42.26
N LYS A 226 -11.54 -4.59 -41.70
CA LYS A 226 -11.53 -5.56 -40.63
C LYS A 226 -12.14 -4.95 -39.39
N ARG A 227 -13.06 -5.65 -38.77
CA ARG A 227 -13.75 -5.25 -37.53
C ARG A 227 -13.64 -6.36 -36.52
N SER A 228 -13.37 -6.00 -35.30
CA SER A 228 -13.56 -6.86 -34.12
C SER A 228 -14.82 -6.44 -33.36
N GLY A 229 -15.22 -7.23 -32.37
CA GLY A 229 -16.39 -6.97 -31.54
C GLY A 229 -16.28 -5.72 -30.67
N SER A 230 -17.08 -5.67 -29.60
CA SER A 230 -16.92 -4.70 -28.54
C SER A 230 -15.81 -5.19 -27.59
N TRP A 231 -14.98 -4.27 -27.12
CA TRP A 231 -13.90 -4.59 -26.20
C TRP A 231 -14.21 -4.09 -24.80
N ASP A 232 -14.11 -4.97 -23.82
CA ASP A 232 -14.00 -4.63 -22.41
C ASP A 232 -12.51 -4.46 -22.09
N CYS A 233 -12.12 -3.30 -21.57
CA CYS A 233 -10.71 -2.99 -21.31
C CYS A 233 -10.50 -2.53 -19.87
N SER A 234 -9.41 -2.99 -19.26
CA SER A 234 -8.92 -2.49 -17.97
C SER A 234 -7.41 -2.48 -17.91
N ILE A 235 -6.90 -1.50 -17.16
CA ILE A 235 -5.49 -1.39 -16.77
C ILE A 235 -5.43 -1.50 -15.25
N PHE A 236 -4.78 -2.53 -14.74
CA PHE A 236 -4.68 -2.82 -13.31
C PHE A 236 -3.29 -3.33 -12.93
N LEU A 237 -2.96 -3.27 -11.64
CA LEU A 237 -1.68 -3.74 -11.14
C LEU A 237 -1.63 -5.27 -11.12
N HIS A 238 -0.56 -5.85 -11.65
CA HIS A 238 -0.34 -7.29 -11.63
C HIS A 238 0.03 -7.76 -10.22
N ILE A 239 -0.47 -8.92 -9.80
CA ILE A 239 -0.26 -9.42 -8.43
C ILE A 239 1.09 -10.11 -8.19
N LYS A 240 1.83 -10.42 -9.26
CA LYS A 240 3.19 -10.98 -9.14
C LYS A 240 4.23 -9.90 -9.33
N PRO A 241 5.24 -9.83 -8.44
CA PRO A 241 6.35 -8.91 -8.65
C PRO A 241 7.21 -9.37 -9.83
N ALA A 242 7.79 -8.41 -10.52
CA ALA A 242 8.74 -8.60 -11.61
C ALA A 242 10.09 -7.97 -11.26
N SER A 243 11.16 -8.58 -11.75
CA SER A 243 12.52 -8.04 -11.72
C SER A 243 13.34 -8.83 -12.74
N ASP A 244 14.25 -8.16 -13.40
CA ASP A 244 15.15 -8.79 -14.37
C ASP A 244 15.99 -9.91 -13.71
N GLU A 245 16.33 -9.77 -12.43
CA GLU A 245 17.10 -10.74 -11.66
C GLU A 245 16.25 -11.94 -11.24
N VAL A 246 14.97 -11.74 -10.88
CA VAL A 246 14.00 -12.81 -10.57
C VAL A 246 13.72 -13.66 -11.80
N GLU A 247 13.59 -13.05 -12.96
CA GLU A 247 13.42 -13.79 -14.24
C GLU A 247 14.64 -14.67 -14.55
N GLN A 248 15.82 -14.32 -14.04
CA GLN A 248 17.06 -15.11 -14.13
C GLN A 248 17.19 -16.15 -13.00
N GLY A 249 16.21 -16.26 -12.09
CA GLY A 249 16.17 -17.25 -11.01
C GLY A 249 16.84 -16.83 -9.70
N ALA A 250 17.07 -15.53 -9.49
CA ALA A 250 17.58 -15.02 -8.20
C ALA A 250 16.48 -15.10 -7.11
N ASP A 251 16.92 -15.33 -5.87
CA ASP A 251 16.05 -15.25 -4.70
C ASP A 251 15.73 -13.76 -4.41
N ILE A 252 14.47 -13.44 -4.11
CA ILE A 252 14.03 -12.07 -3.79
C ILE A 252 14.88 -11.46 -2.68
N ASP A 253 15.27 -12.24 -1.67
CA ASP A 253 16.09 -11.78 -0.56
C ASP A 253 17.54 -11.39 -0.96
N GLU A 254 17.99 -11.84 -2.12
CA GLU A 254 19.34 -11.59 -2.65
C GLU A 254 19.41 -10.44 -3.66
N LEU A 255 18.26 -9.89 -4.09
CA LEU A 255 18.20 -8.83 -5.08
C LEU A 255 18.89 -7.54 -4.60
N GLU A 256 19.45 -6.79 -5.54
CA GLU A 256 20.04 -5.47 -5.24
C GLU A 256 18.96 -4.36 -5.28
N GLU A 257 17.97 -4.46 -6.18
CA GLU A 257 16.87 -3.51 -6.32
C GLU A 257 15.53 -4.12 -5.91
N ALA A 258 14.60 -3.27 -5.49
CA ALA A 258 13.26 -3.69 -5.12
C ALA A 258 12.52 -4.26 -6.34
N PRO A 259 11.95 -5.46 -6.26
CA PRO A 259 11.00 -5.92 -7.25
C PRO A 259 9.82 -4.95 -7.37
N TYR A 260 9.28 -4.82 -8.54
CA TYR A 260 8.12 -3.97 -8.79
C TYR A 260 6.94 -4.80 -9.30
N PHE A 261 5.73 -4.29 -9.11
CA PHE A 261 4.53 -4.88 -9.69
C PHE A 261 4.22 -4.15 -11.01
N PRO A 262 4.27 -4.84 -12.16
CA PRO A 262 3.95 -4.23 -13.44
C PRO A 262 2.45 -4.00 -13.57
N TYR A 263 2.07 -3.09 -14.47
CA TYR A 263 0.69 -2.97 -14.91
C TYR A 263 0.37 -3.96 -16.03
N LEU A 264 -0.88 -4.35 -16.09
CA LEU A 264 -1.46 -5.19 -17.14
C LEU A 264 -2.58 -4.43 -17.83
N LEU A 265 -2.47 -4.26 -19.16
CA LEU A 265 -3.61 -3.93 -20.00
C LEU A 265 -4.26 -5.24 -20.45
N MET A 266 -5.52 -5.44 -20.12
CA MET A 266 -6.32 -6.59 -20.58
C MET A 266 -7.43 -6.11 -21.51
N ILE A 267 -7.58 -6.81 -22.64
CA ILE A 267 -8.64 -6.58 -23.62
C ILE A 267 -9.43 -7.88 -23.77
N VAL A 268 -10.74 -7.82 -23.52
CA VAL A 268 -11.67 -8.95 -23.58
C VAL A 268 -12.77 -8.64 -24.60
N ASP A 269 -13.24 -9.63 -25.33
CA ASP A 269 -14.41 -9.50 -26.17
C ASP A 269 -15.69 -9.53 -25.32
N ASP A 270 -16.45 -8.43 -25.29
CA ASP A 270 -17.69 -8.24 -24.52
C ASP A 270 -18.75 -9.33 -24.81
N GLY A 271 -18.74 -9.88 -26.05
CA GLY A 271 -19.74 -10.85 -26.46
C GLY A 271 -19.41 -12.31 -26.10
N SER A 272 -18.13 -12.69 -26.17
CA SER A 272 -17.68 -14.10 -25.96
C SER A 272 -16.97 -14.30 -24.62
N GLY A 273 -16.55 -13.25 -23.93
CA GLY A 273 -15.72 -13.33 -22.73
C GLY A 273 -14.27 -13.78 -23.00
N MET A 274 -13.88 -13.88 -24.26
CA MET A 274 -12.54 -14.32 -24.62
C MET A 274 -11.53 -13.20 -24.42
N VAL A 275 -10.43 -13.48 -23.74
CA VAL A 275 -9.27 -12.58 -23.67
C VAL A 275 -8.66 -12.48 -25.05
N LEU A 276 -8.67 -11.29 -25.61
CA LEU A 276 -8.18 -10.99 -26.95
C LEU A 276 -6.71 -10.59 -26.95
N ASP A 277 -6.28 -9.85 -25.91
CA ASP A 277 -4.92 -9.37 -25.78
C ASP A 277 -4.59 -9.05 -24.32
N MET A 278 -3.32 -9.22 -23.95
CA MET A 278 -2.76 -8.80 -22.66
C MET A 278 -1.36 -8.23 -22.87
N GLU A 279 -1.16 -7.00 -22.42
CA GLU A 279 0.15 -6.34 -22.48
C GLU A 279 0.62 -5.96 -21.08
N ILE A 280 1.85 -6.38 -20.72
CA ILE A 280 2.49 -6.07 -19.45
C ILE A 280 3.43 -4.90 -19.66
N PHE A 281 3.39 -3.89 -18.78
CA PHE A 281 4.27 -2.73 -18.84
C PHE A 281 4.65 -2.24 -17.44
N ARG A 282 5.84 -1.66 -17.31
CA ARG A 282 6.43 -1.31 -16.01
C ARG A 282 5.74 -0.12 -15.33
N SER A 283 5.50 0.94 -16.09
CA SER A 283 4.93 2.18 -15.56
C SER A 283 4.25 2.99 -16.67
N PHE A 284 3.48 4.00 -16.26
CA PHE A 284 2.86 4.95 -17.19
C PHE A 284 3.84 5.95 -17.83
N ASP A 285 5.15 5.84 -17.53
CA ASP A 285 6.17 6.66 -18.19
C ASP A 285 6.43 6.20 -19.64
N ASP A 286 6.13 4.95 -19.97
CA ASP A 286 6.31 4.36 -21.31
C ASP A 286 4.97 4.12 -22.03
N LEU A 287 4.13 5.16 -22.08
CA LEU A 287 2.84 5.12 -22.77
C LEU A 287 2.96 4.92 -24.28
N ASP A 288 4.07 5.32 -24.88
CA ASP A 288 4.30 5.16 -26.32
C ASP A 288 4.39 3.68 -26.71
N ALA A 289 5.11 2.86 -25.93
CA ALA A 289 5.20 1.42 -26.16
C ALA A 289 3.83 0.75 -26.04
N LEU A 290 3.03 1.13 -25.02
CA LEU A 290 1.68 0.62 -24.82
C LEU A 290 0.73 1.04 -25.95
N CYS A 291 0.81 2.29 -26.43
CA CYS A 291 0.06 2.74 -27.61
C CYS A 291 0.43 1.93 -28.86
N GLN A 292 1.72 1.63 -29.06
CA GLN A 292 2.18 0.80 -30.17
C GLN A 292 1.65 -0.64 -30.07
N ALA A 293 1.58 -1.21 -28.87
CA ALA A 293 0.98 -2.52 -28.65
C ALA A 293 -0.49 -2.53 -29.07
N VAL A 294 -1.29 -1.57 -28.62
CA VAL A 294 -2.68 -1.42 -29.03
C VAL A 294 -2.81 -1.24 -30.56
N VAL A 295 -1.93 -0.45 -31.19
CA VAL A 295 -1.92 -0.26 -32.64
C VAL A 295 -1.64 -1.57 -33.37
N ARG A 296 -0.63 -2.34 -32.92
CA ARG A 296 -0.32 -3.68 -33.49
C ARG A 296 -1.53 -4.60 -33.38
N PHE A 297 -2.14 -4.64 -32.19
CA PHE A 297 -3.32 -5.46 -31.98
C PHE A 297 -4.50 -5.05 -32.88
N VAL A 298 -4.79 -3.74 -33.03
CA VAL A 298 -5.85 -3.26 -33.94
C VAL A 298 -5.56 -3.59 -35.40
N LEU A 299 -4.30 -3.53 -35.84
CA LEU A 299 -3.91 -3.92 -37.21
C LEU A 299 -4.16 -5.43 -37.47
N ASP A 300 -3.92 -6.25 -36.45
CA ASP A 300 -4.08 -7.71 -36.55
C ASP A 300 -5.54 -8.15 -36.32
N ALA A 301 -6.15 -7.79 -35.21
CA ALA A 301 -7.52 -8.19 -34.85
C ALA A 301 -8.61 -7.42 -35.62
N GLY A 302 -8.33 -6.19 -36.04
CA GLY A 302 -9.28 -5.24 -36.63
C GLY A 302 -9.77 -4.20 -35.63
N ARG A 303 -10.41 -3.15 -36.15
CA ARG A 303 -10.91 -2.04 -35.35
C ARG A 303 -12.15 -2.46 -34.54
N PRO A 304 -12.22 -2.21 -33.22
CA PRO A 304 -13.41 -2.53 -32.45
C PRO A 304 -14.61 -1.67 -32.85
N THR A 305 -15.80 -2.12 -32.52
CA THR A 305 -17.03 -1.33 -32.69
C THR A 305 -17.16 -0.27 -31.62
N GLN A 306 -16.72 -0.62 -30.38
CA GLN A 306 -16.65 0.27 -29.24
C GLN A 306 -15.62 -0.26 -28.24
N ILE A 307 -15.16 0.61 -27.36
CA ILE A 307 -14.30 0.30 -26.21
C ILE A 307 -15.08 0.63 -24.95
N LEU A 308 -15.22 -0.34 -24.05
CA LEU A 308 -15.93 -0.25 -22.79
C LEU A 308 -14.90 -0.24 -21.64
N VAL A 309 -15.06 0.68 -20.70
CA VAL A 309 -14.16 0.86 -19.56
C VAL A 309 -14.97 1.14 -18.30
N ALA A 310 -14.46 0.74 -17.12
CA ALA A 310 -15.11 0.97 -15.86
C ALA A 310 -14.38 2.03 -14.99
N ASP A 311 -13.07 2.11 -15.08
CA ASP A 311 -12.22 2.95 -14.25
C ASP A 311 -11.67 4.19 -14.99
N ASP A 312 -11.24 5.20 -14.20
CA ASP A 312 -10.76 6.49 -14.72
C ASP A 312 -9.41 6.38 -15.43
N ARG A 313 -8.52 5.49 -14.98
CA ARG A 313 -7.20 5.23 -15.57
C ARG A 313 -7.33 4.71 -16.98
N THR A 314 -8.08 3.64 -17.15
CA THR A 314 -8.32 3.00 -18.45
C THR A 314 -9.08 3.95 -19.38
N GLN A 315 -10.06 4.70 -18.84
CA GLN A 315 -10.79 5.71 -19.60
C GLN A 315 -9.85 6.81 -20.14
N ALA A 316 -8.95 7.31 -19.29
CA ALA A 316 -7.98 8.33 -19.71
C ALA A 316 -7.06 7.79 -20.78
N PHE A 317 -6.52 6.58 -20.61
CA PHE A 317 -5.65 5.95 -21.60
C PHE A 317 -6.32 5.84 -22.98
N PHE A 318 -7.54 5.34 -23.05
CA PHE A 318 -8.23 5.14 -24.33
C PHE A 318 -8.89 6.39 -24.89
N ARG A 319 -8.97 7.51 -24.19
CA ARG A 319 -9.71 8.70 -24.62
C ARG A 319 -9.27 9.21 -26.00
N ASN A 320 -7.99 9.49 -26.17
CA ASN A 320 -7.47 10.00 -27.44
C ASN A 320 -7.30 8.88 -28.47
N ILE A 321 -6.90 7.68 -28.05
CA ILE A 321 -6.77 6.49 -28.90
C ILE A 321 -8.10 6.17 -29.57
N ALA A 322 -9.19 6.09 -28.81
CA ALA A 322 -10.52 5.83 -29.37
C ALA A 322 -10.95 6.90 -30.37
N SER A 323 -10.67 8.17 -30.06
CA SER A 323 -10.93 9.30 -30.97
C SER A 323 -10.15 9.16 -32.28
N GLN A 324 -8.86 8.86 -32.23
CA GLN A 324 -8.00 8.69 -33.41
C GLN A 324 -8.40 7.46 -34.24
N LEU A 325 -8.86 6.39 -33.59
CA LEU A 325 -9.38 5.20 -34.26
C LEU A 325 -10.80 5.38 -34.82
N GLY A 326 -11.50 6.48 -34.47
CA GLY A 326 -12.90 6.68 -34.80
C GLY A 326 -13.82 5.64 -34.19
N VAL A 327 -13.56 5.29 -32.92
CA VAL A 327 -14.26 4.27 -32.14
C VAL A 327 -14.94 4.95 -30.94
N LYS A 328 -16.12 4.47 -30.55
CA LYS A 328 -16.83 4.98 -29.39
C LYS A 328 -16.17 4.45 -28.10
N LEU A 329 -15.80 5.36 -27.19
CA LEU A 329 -15.40 5.03 -25.82
C LEU A 329 -16.63 5.19 -24.92
N VAL A 330 -16.96 4.17 -24.15
CA VAL A 330 -18.14 4.12 -23.26
C VAL A 330 -17.72 3.71 -21.88
N ARG A 331 -18.07 4.51 -20.88
CA ARG A 331 -17.92 4.12 -19.48
C ARG A 331 -19.14 3.30 -19.04
N ARG A 332 -18.90 2.16 -18.40
CA ARG A 332 -19.90 1.33 -17.72
C ARG A 332 -19.51 1.15 -16.25
N ARG A 333 -20.48 0.86 -15.41
CA ARG A 333 -20.23 0.57 -14.00
C ARG A 333 -19.63 -0.82 -13.81
N GLU A 334 -20.04 -1.77 -14.61
CA GLU A 334 -19.65 -3.18 -14.54
C GLU A 334 -19.30 -3.68 -15.94
N LEU A 335 -18.30 -4.54 -16.02
CA LEU A 335 -17.82 -5.21 -17.23
C LEU A 335 -17.75 -6.73 -16.98
N PRO A 336 -18.90 -7.46 -16.97
CA PRO A 336 -18.95 -8.83 -16.51
C PRO A 336 -17.97 -9.79 -17.21
N ALA A 337 -17.76 -9.61 -18.51
CA ALA A 337 -16.80 -10.44 -19.27
C ALA A 337 -15.35 -10.19 -18.83
N LEU A 338 -14.99 -8.94 -18.56
CA LEU A 338 -13.69 -8.58 -18.04
C LEU A 338 -13.52 -9.05 -16.59
N ASP A 339 -14.56 -8.90 -15.75
CA ASP A 339 -14.53 -9.28 -14.34
C ASP A 339 -14.31 -10.80 -14.21
N GLU A 340 -14.99 -11.62 -15.05
CA GLU A 340 -14.78 -13.06 -15.12
C GLU A 340 -13.36 -13.40 -15.59
N ALA A 341 -12.83 -12.70 -16.59
CA ALA A 341 -11.46 -12.92 -17.06
C ALA A 341 -10.41 -12.55 -16.01
N LYS A 342 -10.60 -11.44 -15.27
CA LYS A 342 -9.75 -11.05 -14.13
C LYS A 342 -9.80 -12.09 -13.02
N GLN A 343 -10.98 -12.58 -12.66
CA GLN A 343 -11.14 -13.62 -11.65
C GLN A 343 -10.40 -14.91 -12.08
N GLY A 344 -10.57 -15.37 -13.32
CA GLY A 344 -9.85 -16.52 -13.84
C GLY A 344 -8.33 -16.36 -13.80
N LEU A 345 -7.83 -15.15 -14.09
CA LEU A 345 -6.41 -14.81 -13.96
C LEU A 345 -5.93 -14.88 -12.50
N ALA A 346 -6.70 -14.34 -11.56
CA ALA A 346 -6.38 -14.41 -10.13
C ALA A 346 -6.33 -15.85 -9.61
N GLU A 347 -7.30 -16.69 -9.98
CA GLU A 347 -7.35 -18.11 -9.63
C GLU A 347 -6.15 -18.88 -10.22
N HIS A 348 -5.75 -18.56 -11.44
CA HIS A 348 -4.56 -19.15 -12.06
C HIS A 348 -3.30 -18.84 -11.25
N PHE A 349 -3.11 -17.62 -10.81
CA PHE A 349 -1.96 -17.23 -9.99
C PHE A 349 -2.01 -17.82 -8.58
N ALA A 350 -3.18 -17.92 -7.97
CA ALA A 350 -3.34 -18.56 -6.66
C ALA A 350 -3.02 -20.06 -6.70
N SER A 351 -3.24 -20.73 -7.84
CA SER A 351 -2.97 -22.15 -8.00
C SER A 351 -1.54 -22.47 -8.43
N SER A 352 -0.84 -21.55 -9.08
CA SER A 352 0.49 -21.78 -9.67
C SER A 352 1.67 -21.53 -8.73
N ASP A 353 1.48 -20.71 -7.69
CA ASP A 353 2.44 -20.52 -6.61
C ASP A 353 1.65 -20.38 -5.31
N GLY A 354 2.14 -21.02 -4.24
CA GLY A 354 1.68 -20.74 -2.90
C GLY A 354 1.99 -19.27 -2.55
N VAL A 355 1.29 -18.33 -3.20
CA VAL A 355 1.28 -16.92 -2.77
C VAL A 355 0.65 -16.96 -1.40
N ALA A 356 1.49 -16.86 -0.37
CA ALA A 356 1.01 -16.68 0.97
C ALA A 356 0.03 -15.49 0.95
N PRO A 357 -1.19 -15.65 1.52
CA PRO A 357 -2.04 -14.50 1.78
C PRO A 357 -1.19 -13.45 2.49
N ALA A 358 -1.51 -12.19 2.25
CA ALA A 358 -0.74 -11.08 2.82
C ALA A 358 -0.35 -11.46 4.26
N ARG A 359 0.96 -11.56 4.54
CA ARG A 359 1.52 -12.06 5.81
C ARG A 359 0.81 -11.47 7.05
N ASP A 360 0.21 -10.30 6.87
CA ASP A 360 -0.49 -9.56 7.91
C ASP A 360 -1.86 -10.17 8.29
N VAL A 361 -2.64 -10.71 7.34
CA VAL A 361 -3.97 -11.27 7.65
C VAL A 361 -3.84 -12.60 8.41
N GLU A 362 -2.92 -13.47 7.99
CA GLU A 362 -2.69 -14.76 8.66
C GLU A 362 -2.08 -14.54 10.05
N ALA A 363 -1.11 -13.61 10.18
CA ALA A 363 -0.54 -13.21 11.46
C ALA A 363 -1.58 -12.56 12.38
N THR A 364 -2.48 -11.75 11.86
CA THR A 364 -3.58 -11.14 12.62
C THR A 364 -4.59 -12.19 13.07
N LEU A 365 -4.99 -13.12 12.21
CA LEU A 365 -5.89 -14.21 12.57
C LEU A 365 -5.25 -15.18 13.59
N GLU A 366 -3.95 -15.47 13.46
CA GLU A 366 -3.22 -16.27 14.44
C GLU A 366 -3.14 -15.58 15.79
N LEU A 367 -2.90 -14.26 15.81
CA LEU A 367 -2.92 -13.46 17.04
C LEU A 367 -4.31 -13.46 17.68
N LEU A 368 -5.36 -13.21 16.90
CA LEU A 368 -6.75 -13.22 17.36
C LEU A 368 -7.22 -14.62 17.79
N SER A 369 -6.51 -15.68 17.41
CA SER A 369 -6.80 -17.04 17.88
C SER A 369 -6.26 -17.32 19.30
N ASP A 370 -5.42 -16.44 19.87
CA ASP A 370 -4.95 -16.55 21.26
C ASP A 370 -5.98 -15.95 22.24
N PRO A 371 -6.65 -16.76 23.08
CA PRO A 371 -7.65 -16.25 24.04
C PRO A 371 -7.07 -15.25 25.06
N ALA A 372 -5.76 -15.26 25.30
CA ALA A 372 -5.13 -14.42 26.31
C ALA A 372 -5.12 -12.93 25.93
N ILE A 373 -5.16 -12.59 24.64
CA ILE A 373 -5.08 -11.20 24.21
C ILE A 373 -6.33 -10.39 24.54
N TYR A 374 -7.51 -11.05 24.56
CA TYR A 374 -8.79 -10.34 24.68
C TYR A 374 -8.95 -9.63 26.01
N SER A 375 -8.30 -10.13 27.07
CA SER A 375 -8.32 -9.48 28.39
C SER A 375 -7.63 -8.13 28.41
N ASP A 376 -6.69 -7.90 27.54
CA ASP A 376 -5.83 -6.71 27.48
C ASP A 376 -6.25 -5.72 26.38
N LEU A 377 -7.21 -6.10 25.51
CA LEU A 377 -7.72 -5.22 24.47
C LEU A 377 -8.55 -4.06 25.05
N PRO A 378 -8.40 -2.83 24.53
CA PRO A 378 -9.30 -1.70 24.85
C PRO A 378 -10.75 -2.00 24.43
N ASP A 379 -11.72 -1.36 25.13
CA ASP A 379 -13.14 -1.56 24.87
C ASP A 379 -13.55 -1.10 23.45
N GLU A 380 -12.91 -0.06 22.92
CA GLU A 380 -13.10 0.44 21.56
C GLU A 380 -12.73 -0.61 20.52
N VAL A 381 -11.61 -1.30 20.74
CA VAL A 381 -11.13 -2.38 19.85
C VAL A 381 -12.06 -3.58 19.89
N LEU A 382 -12.49 -3.99 21.07
CA LEU A 382 -13.49 -5.07 21.20
C LEU A 382 -14.80 -4.72 20.49
N THR A 383 -15.23 -3.46 20.57
CA THR A 383 -16.41 -2.98 19.86
C THR A 383 -16.23 -3.03 18.34
N MET A 384 -15.05 -2.69 17.84
CA MET A 384 -14.71 -2.79 16.41
C MET A 384 -14.69 -4.25 15.95
N LEU A 385 -14.03 -5.14 16.68
CA LEU A 385 -14.01 -6.58 16.37
C LEU A 385 -15.43 -7.17 16.39
N ARG A 386 -16.28 -6.75 17.32
CA ARG A 386 -17.68 -7.17 17.37
C ARG A 386 -18.49 -6.74 16.14
N ARG A 387 -18.23 -5.56 15.58
CA ARG A 387 -18.82 -5.16 14.29
C ARG A 387 -18.34 -6.07 13.15
N GLY A 388 -17.07 -6.45 13.14
CA GLY A 388 -16.52 -7.43 12.19
C GLY A 388 -17.20 -8.81 12.31
N VAL A 389 -17.48 -9.26 13.55
CA VAL A 389 -18.26 -10.48 13.80
C VAL A 389 -19.67 -10.37 13.23
N GLN A 390 -20.37 -9.25 13.46
CA GLN A 390 -21.72 -9.00 12.95
C GLN A 390 -21.75 -8.93 11.41
N ALA A 391 -20.70 -8.49 10.79
CA ALA A 391 -20.53 -8.46 9.33
C ALA A 391 -20.11 -9.82 8.73
N GLY A 392 -19.84 -10.84 9.56
CA GLY A 392 -19.36 -12.14 9.09
C GLY A 392 -17.93 -12.15 8.57
N ALA A 393 -17.14 -11.14 8.95
CA ALA A 393 -15.76 -10.95 8.45
C ALA A 393 -14.70 -11.74 9.25
N LEU A 394 -15.06 -12.35 10.38
CA LEU A 394 -14.13 -13.09 11.23
C LEU A 394 -14.48 -14.58 11.33
N PRO A 395 -13.47 -15.46 11.46
CA PRO A 395 -13.67 -16.90 11.70
C PRO A 395 -14.51 -17.18 12.95
N ASP A 396 -15.24 -18.29 12.95
CA ASP A 396 -16.19 -18.66 14.02
C ASP A 396 -15.57 -18.82 15.41
N ASP A 397 -14.32 -19.24 15.49
CA ASP A 397 -13.57 -19.41 16.73
C ASP A 397 -13.20 -18.04 17.32
N ILE A 398 -12.73 -17.12 16.50
CA ILE A 398 -12.42 -15.73 16.86
C ILE A 398 -13.71 -15.01 17.25
N ALA A 399 -14.78 -15.14 16.45
CA ALA A 399 -16.08 -14.54 16.73
C ALA A 399 -16.61 -14.92 18.12
N ARG A 400 -16.49 -16.20 18.50
CA ARG A 400 -16.89 -16.67 19.84
C ARG A 400 -16.07 -16.06 20.98
N MET A 401 -14.76 -15.82 20.76
CA MET A 401 -13.91 -15.19 21.76
C MET A 401 -14.24 -13.72 21.95
N VAL A 402 -14.46 -12.98 20.85
CA VAL A 402 -14.89 -11.57 20.88
C VAL A 402 -16.23 -11.43 21.61
N GLU A 403 -17.25 -12.21 21.25
CA GLU A 403 -18.58 -12.14 21.87
C GLU A 403 -18.54 -12.49 23.35
N ARG A 404 -17.71 -13.45 23.74
CA ARG A 404 -17.51 -13.83 25.14
C ARG A 404 -16.91 -12.69 25.95
N GLU A 405 -15.89 -12.02 25.41
CA GLU A 405 -15.22 -10.92 26.12
C GLU A 405 -16.08 -9.66 26.16
N CYS A 406 -16.76 -9.31 25.06
CA CYS A 406 -17.74 -8.22 25.04
C CYS A 406 -18.83 -8.43 26.07
N SER A 407 -19.39 -9.66 26.17
CA SER A 407 -20.40 -10.02 27.17
C SER A 407 -19.86 -9.91 28.58
N ARG A 408 -18.59 -10.29 28.83
CA ARG A 408 -17.93 -10.18 30.13
C ARG A 408 -17.77 -8.73 30.59
N ARG A 409 -17.52 -7.80 29.66
CA ARG A 409 -17.34 -6.37 29.94
C ARG A 409 -18.62 -5.55 29.86
N GLY A 410 -19.71 -6.13 29.35
CA GLY A 410 -21.00 -5.43 29.16
C GLY A 410 -21.02 -4.50 27.95
N LEU A 411 -20.20 -4.79 26.93
CA LEU A 411 -20.10 -4.07 25.67
C LEU A 411 -21.18 -4.53 24.69
#